data_3b1834cca9c9228ef8aabe12f33c7157
#
_entry.id   3b1834cca9c9228ef8aabe12f33c7157
#
_cell.length_a   1.000
_cell.length_b   1.000
_cell.length_c   1.000
_cell.angle_alpha   90.00
_cell.angle_beta   90.00
_cell.angle_gamma   90.00
#
_symmetry.space_group_name_H-M   'P 1'
#
loop_
_entity.id
_entity.type
_entity.pdbx_description
1 polymer ?
#
loop_
_entity_poly.entity_id
_entity_poly.type
_entity_poly.pdbx_seq_one_letter_code
_entity_poly.pdbx_strand_id
1 'polypeptide(L)' 'MEKTESYFTNMKEHEVLKTNGDKRLVKRIRHWNRKNTKREIIDYCLQEKIQGFEDERWKIVYFNRSRKLVERRFLGL' A
#
# COMPACT_ATOMS: atom_id res chain seq x y z
N MET A 1 -21.16 16.74 2.77
CA MET A 1 -20.89 16.22 2.63
C MET A 1 -20.25 15.53 2.62
N GLU A 2 -19.76 15.39 2.57
CA GLU A 2 -19.25 14.69 2.60
C GLU A 2 -19.18 13.68 2.21
N LYS A 3 -19.52 13.50 1.81
CA LYS A 3 -19.74 12.48 1.36
C LYS A 3 -18.95 11.87 0.39
N THR A 4 -18.22 12.42 -0.31
CA THR A 4 -17.38 11.90 -1.31
C THR A 4 -16.38 10.98 -0.78
N GLU A 5 -15.81 11.33 0.28
CA GLU A 5 -14.83 10.51 0.82
C GLU A 5 -15.38 9.22 1.30
N SER A 6 -16.63 9.11 1.39
CA SER A 6 -17.21 7.89 1.85
C SER A 6 -17.08 6.78 0.84
N TYR A 7 -16.65 7.07 -0.36
CA TYR A 7 -16.58 6.04 -1.34
C TYR A 7 -15.52 5.03 -1.07
N PHE A 8 -14.32 5.45 -0.85
CA PHE A 8 -13.27 4.48 -0.77
C PHE A 8 -12.16 4.88 0.13
N THR A 9 -12.25 6.00 0.65
CA THR A 9 -11.08 6.50 1.17
C THR A 9 -10.76 6.10 2.51
N ASN A 10 -11.73 5.86 3.25
CA ASN A 10 -11.51 5.74 4.61
C ASN A 10 -10.99 4.44 5.03
N MET A 11 -11.15 3.49 4.21
CA MET A 11 -10.91 2.14 4.63
C MET A 11 -9.67 1.61 4.01
N LYS A 12 -8.57 2.27 4.28
CA LYS A 12 -7.29 1.79 3.83
C LYS A 12 -6.61 1.04 4.93
N GLU A 13 -6.15 -0.12 4.62
CA GLU A 13 -5.38 -0.92 5.54
C GLU A 13 -4.10 -1.32 4.88
N HIS A 14 -3.03 -1.38 5.64
CA HIS A 14 -1.81 -1.95 5.12
C HIS A 14 -1.16 -2.87 6.12
N GLU A 15 -0.47 -3.83 5.57
CA GLU A 15 0.23 -4.80 6.36
C GLU A 15 1.64 -4.88 5.81
N VAL A 16 2.62 -4.64 6.65
CA VAL A 16 4.02 -4.77 6.25
C VAL A 16 4.36 -6.24 6.27
N LEU A 17 4.69 -6.77 5.11
CA LEU A 17 4.97 -8.19 4.98
C LEU A 17 6.43 -8.51 5.23
N LYS A 18 7.32 -7.67 4.74
CA LYS A 18 8.76 -7.87 4.89
C LYS A 18 9.44 -6.52 4.96
N THR A 19 10.52 -6.44 5.71
CA THR A 19 11.32 -5.24 5.82
C THR A 19 12.79 -5.62 5.66
N ASN A 20 13.50 -4.83 4.88
CA ASN A 20 14.93 -5.03 4.72
C ASN A 20 15.59 -3.65 4.63
N GLY A 21 16.10 -3.19 5.77
CA GLY A 21 16.75 -1.88 5.81
C GLY A 21 15.77 -0.78 5.47
N ASP A 22 16.07 -0.07 4.39
CA ASP A 22 15.28 1.06 3.96
C ASP A 22 14.16 0.70 3.00
N LYS A 23 13.91 -0.58 2.83
CA LYS A 23 12.87 -1.06 1.92
C LYS A 23 11.88 -1.94 2.65
N ARG A 24 10.65 -1.91 2.22
CA ARG A 24 9.66 -2.83 2.76
C ARG A 24 8.62 -3.18 1.71
N LEU A 25 8.11 -4.40 1.86
CA LEU A 25 7.06 -4.92 1.01
C LEU A 25 5.76 -4.83 1.80
N VAL A 26 4.78 -4.16 1.23
CA VAL A 26 3.54 -3.85 1.94
C VAL A 26 2.35 -4.33 1.13
N LYS A 27 1.43 -4.99 1.80
CA LYS A 27 0.15 -5.35 1.22
C LYS A 27 -0.82 -4.23 1.58
N ARG A 28 -1.52 -3.72 0.59
CA ARG A 28 -2.50 -2.67 0.82
C ARG A 28 -3.87 -3.20 0.49
N ILE A 29 -4.81 -2.89 1.33
CA ILE A 29 -6.20 -3.27 1.14
C ILE A 29 -7.02 -2.01 1.17
N ARG A 30 -7.78 -1.77 0.11
CA ARG A 30 -8.67 -0.63 0.05
C ARG A 30 -10.08 -1.16 -0.07
N HIS A 31 -10.93 -0.64 0.77
CA HIS A 31 -12.34 -1.02 0.76
C HIS A 31 -13.12 0.06 0.04
N TRP A 32 -13.87 -0.36 -0.92
CA TRP A 32 -14.66 0.55 -1.73
C TRP A 32 -16.12 0.20 -1.54
N ASN A 33 -16.84 1.17 -1.05
CA ASN A 33 -18.25 1.00 -0.76
C ASN A 33 -19.02 2.02 -1.56
N ARG A 34 -19.88 1.59 -2.42
CA ARG A 34 -20.65 2.51 -3.23
C ARG A 34 -22.03 1.96 -3.38
N LYS A 35 -23.00 2.68 -2.85
CA LYS A 35 -24.37 2.22 -2.82
C LYS A 35 -24.40 0.83 -2.20
N ASN A 36 -24.84 -0.14 -2.94
CA ASN A 36 -24.93 -1.50 -2.43
C ASN A 36 -23.76 -2.36 -2.85
N THR A 37 -22.74 -1.75 -3.42
CA THR A 37 -21.62 -2.51 -3.91
C THR A 37 -20.44 -2.34 -2.99
N LYS A 38 -19.89 -3.43 -2.53
CA LYS A 38 -18.68 -3.43 -1.72
C LYS A 38 -17.59 -4.15 -2.46
N ARG A 39 -16.42 -3.54 -2.48
CA ARG A 39 -15.28 -4.14 -3.14
C ARG A 39 -14.05 -3.99 -2.28
N GLU A 40 -13.21 -5.00 -2.35
CA GLU A 40 -11.87 -4.94 -1.78
C GLU A 40 -10.89 -4.94 -2.92
N ILE A 41 -9.99 -4.00 -2.90
CA ILE A 41 -8.93 -3.95 -3.88
C ILE A 41 -7.64 -4.18 -3.15
N ILE A 42 -6.95 -5.24 -3.50
CA ILE A 42 -5.72 -5.62 -2.85
C ILE A 42 -4.59 -5.46 -3.84
N ASP A 43 -3.55 -4.76 -3.43
CA ASP A 43 -2.34 -4.71 -4.21
C ASP A 43 -1.15 -4.74 -3.26
N TYR A 44 0.02 -4.73 -3.83
CA TYR A 44 1.26 -4.80 -3.07
C TYR A 44 2.15 -3.67 -3.55
N CYS A 45 2.94 -3.15 -2.66
CA CYS A 45 3.85 -2.09 -3.05
C CYS A 45 5.20 -2.26 -2.39
N LEU A 46 6.19 -1.74 -3.08
CA LEU A 46 7.52 -1.62 -2.55
C LEU A 46 7.68 -0.19 -2.09
N GLN A 47 8.07 -0.02 -0.85
CA GLN A 47 8.27 1.29 -0.27
C GLN A 47 9.72 1.46 0.11
N GLU A 48 10.20 2.69 -0.02
CA GLU A 48 11.54 3.05 0.42
C GLU A 48 11.44 4.16 1.42
N LYS A 49 12.28 4.07 2.43
CA LYS A 49 12.30 5.05 3.50
C LYS A 49 12.88 6.36 3.00
N ILE A 50 12.24 7.45 3.34
CA ILE A 50 12.70 8.77 2.98
C ILE A 50 13.63 9.24 4.07
N GLN A 51 14.85 9.60 3.67
CA GLN A 51 15.86 10.02 4.63
C GLN A 51 15.68 11.49 4.98
N GLY A 52 16.22 11.87 6.13
CA GLY A 52 16.26 13.27 6.50
C GLY A 52 15.13 13.74 7.39
N PHE A 53 14.28 12.83 7.84
CA PHE A 53 13.19 13.19 8.74
C PHE A 53 13.36 12.49 10.07
N GLU A 54 12.89 13.11 11.11
CA GLU A 54 12.95 12.52 12.44
C GLU A 54 12.02 11.32 12.55
N ASP A 55 10.85 11.43 11.95
CA ASP A 55 9.90 10.33 11.96
C ASP A 55 10.12 9.47 10.73
N GLU A 56 9.61 8.27 10.78
CA GLU A 56 9.70 7.36 9.65
C GLU A 56 8.72 7.78 8.58
N ARG A 57 9.23 7.97 7.38
CA ARG A 57 8.40 8.25 6.23
C ARG A 57 8.80 7.34 5.10
N TRP A 58 7.81 6.86 4.39
CA TRP A 58 8.01 5.88 3.33
C TRP A 58 7.34 6.36 2.07
N LYS A 59 7.98 6.15 0.94
CA LYS A 59 7.39 6.47 -0.36
C LYS A 59 7.24 5.20 -1.16
N ILE A 60 6.20 5.15 -1.98
CA ILE A 60 5.96 4.02 -2.84
C ILE A 60 6.78 4.20 -4.10
N VAL A 61 7.62 3.21 -4.41
CA VAL A 61 8.45 3.27 -5.60
C VAL A 61 7.97 2.29 -6.67
N TYR A 62 7.14 1.34 -6.29
CA TYR A 62 6.59 0.39 -7.26
C TYR A 62 5.39 -0.28 -6.62
N PHE A 63 4.36 -0.55 -7.42
CA PHE A 63 3.22 -1.30 -6.91
C PHE A 63 2.62 -2.13 -8.03
N ASN A 64 1.98 -3.21 -7.64
CA ASN A 64 1.33 -4.10 -8.58
C ASN A 64 0.36 -4.98 -7.82
N ARG A 65 -0.62 -5.50 -8.50
CA ARG A 65 -1.55 -6.44 -7.87
C ARG A 65 -0.90 -7.79 -7.65
N SER A 66 0.14 -8.09 -8.40
CA SER A 66 0.84 -9.36 -8.25
C SER A 66 1.88 -9.23 -7.17
N ARG A 67 1.71 -9.98 -6.09
CA ARG A 67 2.68 -9.99 -5.00
C ARG A 67 4.04 -10.44 -5.50
N LYS A 68 4.06 -11.41 -6.40
CA LYS A 68 5.31 -11.93 -6.92
C LYS A 68 6.15 -10.88 -7.59
N LEU A 69 5.53 -10.02 -8.39
CA LEU A 69 6.26 -8.98 -9.09
C LEU A 69 6.87 -7.98 -8.14
N VAL A 70 6.11 -7.60 -7.14
CA VAL A 70 6.60 -6.63 -6.17
C VAL A 70 7.69 -7.27 -5.31
N GLU A 71 7.49 -8.50 -4.93
CA GLU A 71 8.45 -9.22 -4.11
C GLU A 71 9.78 -9.37 -4.83
N ARG A 72 9.74 -9.63 -6.12
CA ARG A 72 10.96 -9.74 -6.90
C ARG A 72 11.75 -8.44 -6.86
N ARG A 73 11.05 -7.33 -7.00
CA ARG A 73 11.71 -6.04 -6.90
C ARG A 73 12.25 -5.77 -5.52
N PHE A 74 11.50 -6.18 -4.52
CA PHE A 74 11.94 -6.02 -3.14
C PHE A 74 13.24 -6.80 -2.91
N LEU A 75 13.35 -7.98 -3.50
CA LEU A 75 14.53 -8.81 -3.36
C LEU A 75 15.68 -8.41 -4.29
N GLY A 76 15.43 -7.48 -5.19
CA GLY A 76 16.47 -7.04 -6.11
C GLY A 76 16.66 -7.96 -7.31
N LEU A 77 15.65 -8.72 -7.63
CA LEU A 77 15.75 -9.68 -8.74
C LEU A 77 15.17 -9.13 -10.02
#